data_915ed2312e9d086dced4758a3f0ab136
#
_entry.id   915ed2312e9d086dced4758a3f0ab136
#
_cell.length_a   1.000
_cell.length_b   1.000
_cell.length_c   1.000
_cell.angle_alpha   90.00
_cell.angle_beta   90.00
_cell.angle_gamma   90.00
#
_symmetry.space_group_name_H-M   'P 1'
#
loop_
_entity.id
_entity.type
_entity.pdbx_description
1 polymer ?
#
loop_
_entity_poly.entity_id
_entity_poly.type
_entity_poly.pdbx_seq_one_letter_code
_entity_poly.pdbx_strand_id
1 'polypeptide(L)'
;KDWDTFIWQLGVFSVLAAAFIVGAVYQLYLQQWLQIRWRRWLTTKYLGRWLGDGTHYRMRLKGDSADNPDQRIADDIKLFINSTLDIGIALLGSIVTLVSFVVILWGLSSSFPLVIGSQSFNIPGYLVWAALIYAVLGTWVTHLVGRPLIKLNFDQQRYEADFRFSLVRLRENAEEVTLLAGEPAEKERLLDRFGRVVGNWYSIMQRTKRLTFLTAGYSQIAIIFPFIVVSPLYFAGSMMLGGLMQIASAFGQVQGALSFFVKAYSEI
;
A
#
# COMPACT_ATOMS: atom_id res chain seq x y z
N LYS A 1 37.23 -2.39 -23.85
CA LYS A 1 35.91 -2.94 -24.28
C LYS A 1 36.13 -4.43 -24.48
N ASP A 2 35.69 -5.20 -23.52
CA ASP A 2 35.91 -6.66 -23.48
C ASP A 2 34.56 -7.32 -23.83
N TRP A 3 34.49 -7.87 -25.05
CA TRP A 3 33.31 -8.53 -25.62
C TRP A 3 33.02 -9.84 -24.91
N ASP A 4 34.04 -10.59 -24.54
CA ASP A 4 33.91 -11.89 -23.89
C ASP A 4 33.35 -11.75 -22.47
N THR A 5 33.83 -10.75 -21.72
CA THR A 5 33.27 -10.40 -20.41
C THR A 5 31.80 -9.96 -20.53
N PHE A 6 31.44 -9.22 -21.56
CA PHE A 6 30.04 -8.81 -21.78
C PHE A 6 29.13 -10.00 -22.02
N ILE A 7 29.51 -10.93 -22.90
CA ILE A 7 28.72 -12.16 -23.20
C ILE A 7 28.59 -13.03 -21.96
N TRP A 8 29.68 -13.20 -21.19
CA TRP A 8 29.66 -13.94 -19.93
C TRP A 8 28.67 -13.31 -18.93
N GLN A 9 28.72 -12.00 -18.73
CA GLN A 9 27.80 -11.30 -17.82
C GLN A 9 26.35 -11.36 -18.29
N LEU A 10 26.10 -11.32 -19.62
CA LEU A 10 24.77 -11.50 -20.18
C LEU A 10 24.22 -12.91 -19.90
N GLY A 11 25.08 -13.93 -19.97
CA GLY A 11 24.73 -15.30 -19.59
C GLY A 11 24.35 -15.41 -18.11
N VAL A 12 25.19 -14.86 -17.23
CA VAL A 12 24.92 -14.82 -15.79
C VAL A 12 23.61 -14.08 -15.49
N PHE A 13 23.40 -12.92 -16.12
CA PHE A 13 22.15 -12.17 -15.97
C PHE A 13 20.93 -13.00 -16.40
N SER A 14 21.01 -13.70 -17.54
CA SER A 14 19.91 -14.53 -18.05
C SER A 14 19.54 -15.66 -17.10
N VAL A 15 20.52 -16.31 -16.48
CA VAL A 15 20.30 -17.36 -15.47
C VAL A 15 19.66 -16.77 -14.21
N LEU A 16 20.16 -15.65 -13.72
CA LEU A 16 19.60 -14.97 -12.54
C LEU A 16 18.17 -14.46 -12.80
N ALA A 17 17.92 -13.91 -13.99
CA ALA A 17 16.58 -13.49 -14.41
C ALA A 17 15.60 -14.66 -14.46
N ALA A 18 16.01 -15.81 -15.03
CA ALA A 18 15.18 -17.00 -15.02
C ALA A 18 14.89 -17.51 -13.60
N ALA A 19 15.88 -17.56 -12.73
CA ALA A 19 15.71 -17.93 -11.32
C ALA A 19 14.75 -16.98 -10.59
N PHE A 20 14.89 -15.67 -10.85
CA PHE A 20 13.99 -14.65 -10.28
C PHE A 20 12.54 -14.82 -10.76
N ILE A 21 12.34 -15.07 -12.06
CA ILE A 21 11.00 -15.30 -12.62
C ILE A 21 10.35 -16.54 -11.98
N VAL A 22 11.10 -17.65 -11.88
CA VAL A 22 10.61 -18.85 -11.22
C VAL A 22 10.24 -18.57 -9.77
N GLY A 23 11.11 -17.87 -9.03
CA GLY A 23 10.84 -17.46 -7.64
C GLY A 23 9.56 -16.61 -7.52
N ALA A 24 9.40 -15.62 -8.38
CA ALA A 24 8.23 -14.72 -8.37
C ALA A 24 6.91 -15.48 -8.67
N VAL A 25 6.94 -16.41 -9.64
CA VAL A 25 5.77 -17.24 -9.98
C VAL A 25 5.39 -18.16 -8.81
N TYR A 26 6.38 -18.82 -8.19
CA TYR A 26 6.13 -19.67 -7.02
C TYR A 26 5.67 -18.89 -5.81
N GLN A 27 6.20 -17.68 -5.60
CA GLN A 27 5.73 -16.78 -4.53
C GLN A 27 4.24 -16.46 -4.69
N LEU A 28 3.81 -16.09 -5.91
CA LEU A 28 2.39 -15.81 -6.21
C LEU A 28 1.52 -17.05 -5.97
N TYR A 29 1.97 -18.23 -6.47
CA TYR A 29 1.25 -19.49 -6.26
C TYR A 29 1.10 -19.84 -4.78
N LEU A 30 2.18 -19.74 -4.02
CA LEU A 30 2.16 -20.05 -2.58
C LEU A 30 1.30 -19.07 -1.79
N GLN A 31 1.30 -17.78 -2.17
CA GLN A 31 0.43 -16.77 -1.57
C GLN A 31 -1.04 -17.13 -1.79
N GLN A 32 -1.45 -17.45 -3.01
CA GLN A 32 -2.83 -17.85 -3.34
C GLN A 32 -3.22 -19.15 -2.63
N TRP A 33 -2.29 -20.11 -2.56
CA TRP A 33 -2.51 -21.37 -1.85
C TRP A 33 -2.69 -21.15 -0.34
N LEU A 34 -1.88 -20.30 0.27
CA LEU A 34 -2.00 -19.94 1.70
C LEU A 34 -3.32 -19.20 1.95
N GLN A 35 -3.69 -18.27 1.07
CA GLN A 35 -4.93 -17.50 1.13
C GLN A 35 -6.17 -18.42 1.18
N ILE A 36 -6.27 -19.40 0.29
CA ILE A 36 -7.44 -20.28 0.26
C ILE A 36 -7.46 -21.26 1.44
N ARG A 37 -6.29 -21.75 1.90
CA ARG A 37 -6.21 -22.61 3.09
C ARG A 37 -6.58 -21.86 4.36
N TRP A 38 -6.07 -20.65 4.52
CA TRP A 38 -6.39 -19.82 5.69
C TRP A 38 -7.88 -19.45 5.70
N ARG A 39 -8.41 -19.09 4.52
CA ARG A 39 -9.85 -18.81 4.37
C ARG A 39 -10.70 -20.03 4.77
N ARG A 40 -10.37 -21.22 4.28
CA ARG A 40 -11.06 -22.46 4.64
C ARG A 40 -11.07 -22.66 6.17
N TRP A 41 -9.90 -22.52 6.78
CA TRP A 41 -9.78 -22.72 8.24
C TRP A 41 -10.60 -21.72 9.03
N LEU A 42 -10.49 -20.41 8.74
CA LEU A 42 -11.26 -19.37 9.43
C LEU A 42 -12.76 -19.53 9.21
N THR A 43 -13.20 -19.72 7.96
CA THR A 43 -14.63 -19.91 7.65
C THR A 43 -15.21 -21.11 8.39
N THR A 44 -14.53 -22.26 8.39
CA THR A 44 -14.96 -23.45 9.16
C THR A 44 -15.06 -23.16 10.65
N LYS A 45 -14.08 -22.47 11.21
CA LYS A 45 -14.04 -22.09 12.63
C LYS A 45 -15.18 -21.14 13.00
N TYR A 46 -15.43 -20.12 12.20
CA TYR A 46 -16.49 -19.13 12.47
C TYR A 46 -17.89 -19.73 12.25
N LEU A 47 -18.10 -20.53 11.21
CA LEU A 47 -19.34 -21.26 11.01
C LEU A 47 -19.65 -22.21 12.16
N GLY A 48 -18.64 -22.96 12.65
CA GLY A 48 -18.80 -23.83 13.80
C GLY A 48 -19.22 -23.09 15.08
N ARG A 49 -18.66 -21.88 15.31
CA ARG A 49 -19.04 -21.05 16.46
C ARG A 49 -20.41 -20.41 16.30
N TRP A 50 -20.74 -19.95 15.12
CA TRP A 50 -22.01 -19.28 14.83
C TRP A 50 -23.20 -20.24 14.88
N LEU A 51 -23.03 -21.46 14.35
CA LEU A 51 -24.06 -22.49 14.38
C LEU A 51 -24.10 -23.27 15.70
N GLY A 52 -22.96 -23.33 16.41
CA GLY A 52 -22.83 -24.04 17.67
C GLY A 52 -23.77 -23.49 18.76
N ASP A 53 -24.36 -24.39 19.53
CA ASP A 53 -25.24 -24.10 20.69
C ASP A 53 -26.39 -23.11 20.37
N GLY A 54 -26.84 -23.02 19.13
CA GLY A 54 -27.93 -22.10 18.73
C GLY A 54 -27.56 -20.63 18.85
N THR A 55 -26.26 -20.28 18.76
CA THR A 55 -25.75 -18.90 18.90
C THR A 55 -26.38 -17.97 17.87
N HIS A 56 -26.54 -18.38 16.60
CA HIS A 56 -27.21 -17.64 15.55
C HIS A 56 -28.65 -17.23 15.93
N TYR A 57 -29.38 -18.10 16.60
CA TYR A 57 -30.74 -17.82 17.06
C TYR A 57 -30.74 -16.87 18.26
N ARG A 58 -29.84 -17.10 19.25
CA ARG A 58 -29.70 -16.23 20.42
C ARG A 58 -29.28 -14.80 20.06
N MET A 59 -28.40 -14.62 19.08
CA MET A 59 -28.01 -13.30 18.58
C MET A 59 -29.22 -12.57 17.98
N ARG A 60 -30.06 -13.26 17.19
CA ARG A 60 -31.29 -12.70 16.63
C ARG A 60 -32.28 -12.25 17.70
N LEU A 61 -32.44 -13.04 18.77
CA LEU A 61 -33.36 -12.70 19.89
C LEU A 61 -32.90 -11.49 20.71
N LYS A 62 -31.58 -11.26 20.82
CA LYS A 62 -31.03 -10.09 21.55
C LYS A 62 -31.14 -8.79 20.77
N GLY A 63 -31.64 -8.81 19.54
CA GLY A 63 -31.81 -7.61 18.73
C GLY A 63 -30.51 -6.95 18.30
N ASP A 64 -29.40 -7.71 18.30
CA ASP A 64 -28.11 -7.24 17.88
C ASP A 64 -28.08 -7.14 16.34
N SER A 65 -28.87 -6.17 15.83
CA SER A 65 -29.03 -5.89 14.41
C SER A 65 -27.78 -5.22 13.79
N ALA A 66 -26.77 -4.92 14.63
CA ALA A 66 -25.57 -4.22 14.21
C ALA A 66 -24.51 -5.12 13.54
N ASP A 67 -24.67 -6.43 13.65
CA ASP A 67 -23.64 -7.37 13.22
C ASP A 67 -24.22 -8.40 12.25
N ASN A 68 -24.07 -8.15 10.95
CA ASN A 68 -24.42 -9.11 9.90
C ASN A 68 -23.38 -10.25 9.87
N PRO A 69 -23.57 -11.36 10.61
CA PRO A 69 -22.55 -12.42 10.73
C PRO A 69 -22.33 -13.17 9.41
N ASP A 70 -23.32 -13.18 8.53
CA ASP A 70 -23.26 -13.68 7.16
C ASP A 70 -22.23 -12.89 6.32
N GLN A 71 -22.31 -11.56 6.33
CA GLN A 71 -21.37 -10.69 5.65
C GLN A 71 -19.96 -10.82 6.25
N ARG A 72 -19.84 -10.88 7.58
CA ARG A 72 -18.54 -11.06 8.24
C ARG A 72 -17.87 -12.37 7.86
N ILE A 73 -18.62 -13.46 7.80
CA ILE A 73 -18.09 -14.77 7.41
C ILE A 73 -17.76 -14.83 5.92
N ALA A 74 -18.58 -14.20 5.07
CA ALA A 74 -18.38 -14.24 3.61
C ALA A 74 -17.30 -13.27 3.13
N ASP A 75 -17.36 -12.01 3.56
CA ASP A 75 -16.57 -10.91 2.98
C ASP A 75 -15.43 -10.45 3.89
N ASP A 76 -15.69 -10.22 5.22
CA ASP A 76 -14.67 -9.66 6.10
C ASP A 76 -13.50 -10.63 6.31
N ILE A 77 -13.77 -11.95 6.41
CA ILE A 77 -12.72 -12.97 6.48
C ILE A 77 -11.84 -12.92 5.23
N LYS A 78 -12.45 -12.80 4.05
CA LYS A 78 -11.70 -12.71 2.79
C LYS A 78 -10.85 -11.46 2.74
N LEU A 79 -11.42 -10.31 3.07
CA LEU A 79 -10.72 -9.02 3.09
C LEU A 79 -9.56 -9.03 4.09
N PHE A 80 -9.81 -9.50 5.32
CA PHE A 80 -8.79 -9.63 6.36
C PHE A 80 -7.59 -10.47 5.92
N ILE A 81 -7.85 -11.64 5.31
CA ILE A 81 -6.77 -12.53 4.87
C ILE A 81 -5.98 -11.89 3.74
N ASN A 82 -6.65 -11.29 2.74
CA ASN A 82 -5.98 -10.65 1.62
C ASN A 82 -5.09 -9.51 2.13
N SER A 83 -5.64 -8.57 2.88
CA SER A 83 -4.88 -7.43 3.39
C SER A 83 -3.73 -7.86 4.30
N THR A 84 -3.94 -8.87 5.16
CA THR A 84 -2.88 -9.38 6.04
C THR A 84 -1.73 -10.01 5.27
N LEU A 85 -2.04 -10.81 4.24
CA LEU A 85 -1.01 -11.44 3.41
C LEU A 85 -0.29 -10.41 2.54
N ASP A 86 -1.01 -9.50 1.91
CA ASP A 86 -0.43 -8.49 1.03
C ASP A 86 0.50 -7.55 1.82
N ILE A 87 0.05 -7.02 2.94
CA ILE A 87 0.87 -6.15 3.82
C ILE A 87 2.03 -6.95 4.43
N GLY A 88 1.78 -8.17 4.91
CA GLY A 88 2.80 -8.99 5.53
C GLY A 88 3.92 -9.39 4.56
N ILE A 89 3.59 -9.82 3.35
CA ILE A 89 4.58 -10.19 2.33
C ILE A 89 5.34 -8.94 1.85
N ALA A 90 4.66 -7.83 1.63
CA ALA A 90 5.30 -6.58 1.23
C ALA A 90 6.24 -6.04 2.32
N LEU A 91 5.87 -6.16 3.59
CA LEU A 91 6.73 -5.79 4.72
C LEU A 91 7.98 -6.68 4.80
N LEU A 92 7.81 -8.00 4.70
CA LEU A 92 8.95 -8.94 4.67
C LEU A 92 9.89 -8.64 3.50
N GLY A 93 9.34 -8.41 2.30
CA GLY A 93 10.11 -8.01 1.13
C GLY A 93 10.89 -6.70 1.37
N SER A 94 10.25 -5.71 1.99
CA SER A 94 10.90 -4.43 2.34
C SER A 94 12.05 -4.62 3.36
N ILE A 95 11.88 -5.50 4.36
CA ILE A 95 12.94 -5.80 5.33
C ILE A 95 14.13 -6.48 4.65
N VAL A 96 13.89 -7.49 3.80
CA VAL A 96 14.95 -8.19 3.07
C VAL A 96 15.71 -7.22 2.15
N THR A 97 14.97 -6.39 1.41
CA THR A 97 15.56 -5.36 0.54
C THR A 97 16.39 -4.37 1.35
N LEU A 98 15.85 -3.89 2.47
CA LEU A 98 16.53 -2.95 3.33
C LEU A 98 17.87 -3.51 3.84
N VAL A 99 17.87 -4.71 4.43
CA VAL A 99 19.08 -5.36 4.96
C VAL A 99 20.11 -5.55 3.85
N SER A 100 19.69 -6.06 2.67
CA SER A 100 20.59 -6.31 1.55
C SER A 100 21.22 -5.03 1.00
N PHE A 101 20.41 -4.01 0.75
CA PHE A 101 20.87 -2.79 0.09
C PHE A 101 21.50 -1.75 1.02
N VAL A 102 21.20 -1.77 2.32
CA VAL A 102 21.91 -0.94 3.31
C VAL A 102 23.38 -1.31 3.36
N VAL A 103 23.72 -2.61 3.35
CA VAL A 103 25.13 -3.06 3.35
C VAL A 103 25.84 -2.56 2.09
N ILE A 104 25.20 -2.72 0.92
CA ILE A 104 25.75 -2.27 -0.37
C ILE A 104 25.93 -0.74 -0.37
N LEU A 105 24.88 0.00 0.01
CA LEU A 105 24.89 1.46 -0.02
C LEU A 105 25.88 2.05 1.00
N TRP A 106 26.03 1.38 2.16
CA TRP A 106 27.05 1.75 3.16
C TRP A 106 28.45 1.60 2.61
N GLY A 107 28.77 0.46 1.99
CA GLY A 107 30.06 0.23 1.34
C GLY A 107 30.37 1.25 0.24
N LEU A 108 29.39 1.49 -0.65
CA LEU A 108 29.53 2.47 -1.73
C LEU A 108 29.70 3.89 -1.20
N SER A 109 28.92 4.32 -0.22
CA SER A 109 29.02 5.68 0.32
C SER A 109 30.27 5.91 1.18
N SER A 110 30.85 4.85 1.75
CA SER A 110 32.13 4.94 2.49
C SER A 110 33.33 5.05 1.55
N SER A 111 33.19 4.54 0.32
CA SER A 111 34.26 4.61 -0.70
C SER A 111 34.37 5.98 -1.37
N PHE A 112 33.33 6.82 -1.24
CA PHE A 112 33.26 8.12 -1.91
C PHE A 112 32.88 9.22 -0.91
N PRO A 113 33.77 10.22 -0.68
CA PRO A 113 33.46 11.30 0.25
C PRO A 113 32.33 12.20 -0.26
N LEU A 114 31.58 12.79 0.67
CA LEU A 114 30.59 13.81 0.35
C LEU A 114 31.29 15.10 -0.03
N VAL A 115 31.15 15.57 -1.27
CA VAL A 115 31.74 16.82 -1.74
C VAL A 115 30.65 17.91 -1.74
N ILE A 116 30.84 18.95 -0.93
CA ILE A 116 29.97 20.13 -0.89
C ILE A 116 30.83 21.36 -1.22
N GLY A 117 30.70 21.88 -2.43
CA GLY A 117 31.55 22.98 -2.93
C GLY A 117 33.02 22.57 -3.04
N SER A 118 33.92 23.24 -2.29
CA SER A 118 35.34 22.95 -2.27
C SER A 118 35.79 22.03 -1.10
N GLN A 119 34.86 21.61 -0.24
CA GLN A 119 35.18 20.80 0.94
C GLN A 119 34.71 19.35 0.76
N SER A 120 35.55 18.40 1.16
CA SER A 120 35.23 16.98 1.19
C SER A 120 35.02 16.52 2.63
N PHE A 121 33.86 15.93 2.92
CA PHE A 121 33.51 15.39 4.23
C PHE A 121 33.48 13.86 4.13
N ASN A 122 34.26 13.23 4.97
CA ASN A 122 34.28 11.76 5.06
C ASN A 122 33.31 11.28 6.15
N ILE A 123 32.00 11.19 5.80
CA ILE A 123 30.97 10.69 6.70
C ILE A 123 30.62 9.27 6.26
N PRO A 124 30.94 8.23 7.06
CA PRO A 124 30.64 6.84 6.67
C PRO A 124 29.14 6.63 6.53
N GLY A 125 28.70 6.04 5.41
CA GLY A 125 27.30 5.71 5.19
C GLY A 125 26.37 6.90 5.03
N TYR A 126 26.84 8.09 4.65
CA TYR A 126 26.02 9.31 4.58
C TYR A 126 24.76 9.17 3.70
N LEU A 127 24.81 8.37 2.64
CA LEU A 127 23.63 8.11 1.80
C LEU A 127 22.56 7.28 2.53
N VAL A 128 22.97 6.38 3.44
CA VAL A 128 22.03 5.60 4.27
C VAL A 128 21.32 6.54 5.27
N TRP A 129 22.09 7.43 5.91
CA TRP A 129 21.51 8.43 6.82
C TRP A 129 20.58 9.39 6.09
N ALA A 130 20.96 9.83 4.90
CA ALA A 130 20.11 10.68 4.06
C ALA A 130 18.81 9.96 3.68
N ALA A 131 18.87 8.68 3.29
CA ALA A 131 17.70 7.87 2.98
C ALA A 131 16.79 7.71 4.21
N LEU A 132 17.35 7.48 5.39
CA LEU A 132 16.60 7.36 6.63
C LEU A 132 15.86 8.66 7.00
N ILE A 133 16.57 9.80 7.00
CA ILE A 133 15.96 11.12 7.26
C ILE A 133 14.85 11.40 6.26
N TYR A 134 15.11 11.14 4.97
CA TYR A 134 14.15 11.34 3.90
C TYR A 134 12.89 10.49 4.12
N ALA A 135 13.04 9.22 4.47
CA ALA A 135 11.92 8.31 4.72
C ALA A 135 11.09 8.72 5.95
N VAL A 136 11.75 9.13 7.04
CA VAL A 136 11.07 9.60 8.26
C VAL A 136 10.25 10.87 7.96
N LEU A 137 10.87 11.85 7.29
CA LEU A 137 10.18 13.08 6.90
C LEU A 137 9.02 12.79 5.94
N GLY A 138 9.25 11.94 4.93
CA GLY A 138 8.21 11.53 3.98
C GLY A 138 7.03 10.85 4.66
N THR A 139 7.29 9.92 5.57
CA THR A 139 6.24 9.21 6.33
C THR A 139 5.46 10.18 7.21
N TRP A 140 6.15 11.07 7.90
CA TRP A 140 5.50 12.07 8.77
C TRP A 140 4.59 13.03 7.98
N VAL A 141 5.09 13.59 6.88
CA VAL A 141 4.29 14.50 6.02
C VAL A 141 3.12 13.75 5.37
N THR A 142 3.34 12.52 4.91
CA THR A 142 2.29 11.66 4.33
C THR A 142 1.18 11.40 5.35
N HIS A 143 1.55 11.10 6.60
CA HIS A 143 0.57 10.91 7.68
C HIS A 143 -0.25 12.18 7.95
N LEU A 144 0.39 13.35 8.02
CA LEU A 144 -0.32 14.62 8.22
C LEU A 144 -1.34 14.91 7.11
N VAL A 145 -0.97 14.66 5.85
CA VAL A 145 -1.84 14.91 4.69
C VAL A 145 -2.91 13.84 4.54
N GLY A 146 -2.56 12.59 4.83
CA GLY A 146 -3.43 11.42 4.65
C GLY A 146 -4.42 11.18 5.78
N ARG A 147 -4.09 11.58 7.03
CA ARG A 147 -4.95 11.34 8.20
C ARG A 147 -6.44 11.69 8.02
N PRO A 148 -6.83 12.80 7.37
CA PRO A 148 -8.24 13.11 7.15
C PRO A 148 -8.98 12.11 6.26
N LEU A 149 -8.26 11.33 5.41
CA LEU A 149 -8.89 10.32 4.56
C LEU A 149 -9.51 9.18 5.37
N ILE A 150 -8.93 8.83 6.50
CA ILE A 150 -9.45 7.77 7.39
C ILE A 150 -10.90 8.09 7.78
N LYS A 151 -11.15 9.32 8.24
CA LYS A 151 -12.50 9.76 8.60
C LYS A 151 -13.43 9.81 7.38
N LEU A 152 -12.95 10.36 6.26
CA LEU A 152 -13.76 10.45 5.04
C LEU A 152 -14.14 9.07 4.50
N ASN A 153 -13.24 8.09 4.54
CA ASN A 153 -13.54 6.72 4.13
C ASN A 153 -14.54 6.04 5.08
N PHE A 154 -14.42 6.27 6.39
CA PHE A 154 -15.42 5.80 7.35
C PHE A 154 -16.79 6.41 7.11
N ASP A 155 -16.86 7.74 6.91
CA ASP A 155 -18.11 8.44 6.59
C ASP A 155 -18.70 7.96 5.26
N GLN A 156 -17.85 7.63 4.26
CA GLN A 156 -18.28 7.04 2.97
C GLN A 156 -19.00 5.71 3.17
N GLN A 157 -18.40 4.80 3.92
CA GLN A 157 -19.01 3.50 4.22
C GLN A 157 -20.36 3.66 4.93
N ARG A 158 -20.43 4.59 5.88
CA ARG A 158 -21.66 4.90 6.59
C ARG A 158 -22.73 5.44 5.66
N TYR A 159 -22.42 6.43 4.81
CA TYR A 159 -23.43 7.01 3.88
C TYR A 159 -23.89 6.00 2.85
N GLU A 160 -23.02 5.13 2.36
CA GLU A 160 -23.40 4.04 1.46
C GLU A 160 -24.28 3.00 2.14
N ALA A 161 -24.01 2.65 3.40
CA ALA A 161 -24.84 1.76 4.19
C ALA A 161 -26.23 2.36 4.43
N ASP A 162 -26.32 3.66 4.79
CA ASP A 162 -27.57 4.38 4.98
C ASP A 162 -28.40 4.45 3.69
N PHE A 163 -27.75 4.66 2.55
CA PHE A 163 -28.41 4.67 1.25
C PHE A 163 -28.93 3.27 0.89
N ARG A 164 -28.11 2.24 1.04
CA ARG A 164 -28.49 0.84 0.79
C ARG A 164 -29.68 0.42 1.68
N PHE A 165 -29.62 0.74 2.97
CA PHE A 165 -30.72 0.47 3.89
C PHE A 165 -32.04 1.12 3.43
N SER A 166 -31.97 2.34 2.90
CA SER A 166 -33.16 3.03 2.38
C SER A 166 -33.75 2.37 1.14
N LEU A 167 -32.89 1.84 0.25
CA LEU A 167 -33.34 1.07 -0.92
C LEU A 167 -34.01 -0.25 -0.51
N VAL A 168 -33.44 -0.94 0.49
CA VAL A 168 -34.02 -2.18 1.02
C VAL A 168 -35.40 -1.89 1.64
N ARG A 169 -35.49 -0.84 2.45
CA ARG A 169 -36.73 -0.41 3.08
C ARG A 169 -37.80 -0.04 2.04
N LEU A 170 -37.42 0.67 0.98
CA LEU A 170 -38.35 0.98 -0.12
C LEU A 170 -38.84 -0.31 -0.79
N ARG A 171 -37.98 -1.27 -1.02
CA ARG A 171 -38.34 -2.58 -1.60
C ARG A 171 -39.32 -3.35 -0.71
N GLU A 172 -39.11 -3.32 0.61
CA GLU A 172 -39.96 -4.00 1.58
C GLU A 172 -41.35 -3.38 1.69
N ASN A 173 -41.47 -2.06 1.51
CA ASN A 173 -42.73 -1.31 1.60
C ASN A 173 -43.21 -0.86 0.20
N ALA A 174 -42.84 -1.54 -0.87
CA ALA A 174 -43.13 -1.12 -2.24
C ALA A 174 -44.64 -1.02 -2.53
N GLU A 175 -45.45 -1.93 -1.98
CA GLU A 175 -46.90 -1.92 -2.13
C GLU A 175 -47.52 -0.69 -1.45
N GLU A 176 -47.14 -0.36 -0.24
CA GLU A 176 -47.65 0.79 0.51
C GLU A 176 -47.28 2.11 -0.21
N VAL A 177 -46.04 2.22 -0.71
CA VAL A 177 -45.59 3.40 -1.45
C VAL A 177 -46.37 3.59 -2.73
N THR A 178 -46.68 2.51 -3.46
CA THR A 178 -47.45 2.58 -4.69
C THR A 178 -48.95 2.91 -4.44
N LEU A 179 -49.53 2.32 -3.40
CA LEU A 179 -50.94 2.61 -3.03
C LEU A 179 -51.13 4.07 -2.60
N LEU A 180 -50.10 4.68 -1.98
CA LEU A 180 -50.14 6.08 -1.54
C LEU A 180 -49.60 7.06 -2.60
N ALA A 181 -49.23 6.60 -3.80
CA ALA A 181 -48.56 7.39 -4.85
C ALA A 181 -47.35 8.15 -4.29
N GLY A 182 -46.58 7.48 -3.40
CA GLY A 182 -45.46 8.07 -2.66
C GLY A 182 -44.13 8.04 -3.39
N GLU A 183 -44.01 7.52 -4.62
CA GLU A 183 -42.77 7.37 -5.37
C GLU A 183 -42.00 8.68 -5.55
N PRO A 184 -42.62 9.87 -5.79
CA PRO A 184 -41.87 11.12 -5.90
C PRO A 184 -41.18 11.50 -4.59
N ALA A 185 -41.85 11.34 -3.45
CA ALA A 185 -41.29 11.66 -2.12
C ALA A 185 -40.17 10.71 -1.74
N GLU A 186 -40.30 9.41 -1.97
CA GLU A 186 -39.23 8.44 -1.72
C GLU A 186 -38.06 8.65 -2.67
N LYS A 187 -38.25 9.03 -3.92
CA LYS A 187 -37.20 9.42 -4.85
C LYS A 187 -36.40 10.61 -4.35
N GLU A 188 -37.05 11.67 -3.89
CA GLU A 188 -36.40 12.85 -3.34
C GLU A 188 -35.53 12.49 -2.11
N ARG A 189 -36.08 11.70 -1.20
CA ARG A 189 -35.39 11.20 0.00
C ARG A 189 -34.15 10.34 -0.34
N LEU A 190 -34.27 9.47 -1.33
CA LEU A 190 -33.14 8.65 -1.80
C LEU A 190 -32.06 9.53 -2.46
N LEU A 191 -32.44 10.53 -3.25
CA LEU A 191 -31.52 11.47 -3.87
C LEU A 191 -30.79 12.34 -2.83
N ASP A 192 -31.45 12.77 -1.75
CA ASP A 192 -30.78 13.46 -0.64
C ASP A 192 -29.70 12.59 0.02
N ARG A 193 -30.04 11.32 0.31
CA ARG A 193 -29.07 10.37 0.88
C ARG A 193 -27.93 10.09 -0.07
N PHE A 194 -28.21 9.88 -1.35
CA PHE A 194 -27.17 9.71 -2.37
C PHE A 194 -26.32 10.98 -2.55
N GLY A 195 -26.92 12.15 -2.40
CA GLY A 195 -26.21 13.43 -2.40
C GLY A 195 -25.12 13.51 -1.33
N ARG A 196 -25.32 12.90 -0.14
CA ARG A 196 -24.27 12.80 0.91
C ARG A 196 -23.12 11.88 0.50
N VAL A 197 -23.44 10.74 -0.15
CA VAL A 197 -22.43 9.83 -0.72
C VAL A 197 -21.57 10.60 -1.73
N VAL A 198 -22.17 11.30 -2.68
CA VAL A 198 -21.48 12.07 -3.71
C VAL A 198 -20.65 13.21 -3.12
N GLY A 199 -21.21 13.99 -2.18
CA GLY A 199 -20.52 15.10 -1.55
C GLY A 199 -19.27 14.67 -0.78
N ASN A 200 -19.38 13.55 -0.04
CA ASN A 200 -18.23 12.99 0.65
C ASN A 200 -17.18 12.44 -0.32
N TRP A 201 -17.62 11.81 -1.43
CA TRP A 201 -16.72 11.32 -2.48
C TRP A 201 -15.88 12.44 -3.09
N TYR A 202 -16.47 13.60 -3.36
CA TYR A 202 -15.71 14.79 -3.80
C TYR A 202 -14.66 15.22 -2.79
N SER A 203 -14.97 15.13 -1.50
CA SER A 203 -14.00 15.43 -0.43
C SER A 203 -12.85 14.43 -0.40
N ILE A 204 -13.14 13.14 -0.57
CA ILE A 204 -12.14 12.07 -0.72
C ILE A 204 -11.25 12.37 -1.95
N MET A 205 -11.84 12.64 -3.12
CA MET A 205 -11.09 12.95 -4.35
C MET A 205 -10.12 14.11 -4.15
N GLN A 206 -10.54 15.20 -3.52
CA GLN A 206 -9.66 16.34 -3.27
C GLN A 206 -8.51 16.01 -2.33
N ARG A 207 -8.75 15.20 -1.29
CA ARG A 207 -7.71 14.76 -0.35
C ARG A 207 -6.75 13.76 -1.00
N THR A 208 -7.29 12.79 -1.72
CA THR A 208 -6.48 11.82 -2.50
C THR A 208 -5.60 12.55 -3.51
N LYS A 209 -6.13 13.54 -4.24
CA LYS A 209 -5.34 14.37 -5.15
C LYS A 209 -4.13 14.99 -4.45
N ARG A 210 -4.32 15.61 -3.27
CA ARG A 210 -3.22 16.24 -2.51
C ARG A 210 -2.19 15.21 -2.05
N LEU A 211 -2.66 14.06 -1.56
CA LEU A 211 -1.80 12.97 -1.16
C LEU A 211 -0.99 12.42 -2.33
N THR A 212 -1.62 12.23 -3.50
CA THR A 212 -0.95 11.75 -4.72
C THR A 212 0.10 12.74 -5.21
N PHE A 213 -0.17 14.04 -5.20
CA PHE A 213 0.85 15.04 -5.53
C PHE A 213 2.05 14.97 -4.59
N LEU A 214 1.81 14.83 -3.29
CA LEU A 214 2.87 14.69 -2.30
C LEU A 214 3.71 13.45 -2.54
N THR A 215 3.06 12.28 -2.66
CA THR A 215 3.76 10.99 -2.80
C THR A 215 4.47 10.86 -4.14
N ALA A 216 3.89 11.39 -5.22
CA ALA A 216 4.53 11.45 -6.52
C ALA A 216 5.74 12.38 -6.51
N GLY A 217 5.61 13.59 -5.96
CA GLY A 217 6.73 14.53 -5.80
C GLY A 217 7.84 13.96 -4.94
N TYR A 218 7.47 13.33 -3.81
CA TYR A 218 8.39 12.62 -2.95
C TYR A 218 9.19 11.54 -3.72
N SER A 219 8.52 10.70 -4.50
CA SER A 219 9.19 9.65 -5.28
C SER A 219 10.12 10.23 -6.35
N GLN A 220 9.76 11.32 -7.02
CA GLN A 220 10.61 11.94 -8.04
C GLN A 220 11.87 12.60 -7.44
N ILE A 221 11.75 13.26 -6.29
CA ILE A 221 12.90 13.84 -5.59
C ILE A 221 13.86 12.75 -5.16
N ALA A 222 13.36 11.61 -4.68
CA ALA A 222 14.18 10.47 -4.28
C ALA A 222 15.03 9.90 -5.44
N ILE A 223 14.52 9.92 -6.67
CA ILE A 223 15.27 9.47 -7.85
C ILE A 223 16.42 10.44 -8.16
N ILE A 224 16.18 11.74 -8.08
CA ILE A 224 17.16 12.77 -8.47
C ILE A 224 18.23 12.97 -7.40
N PHE A 225 17.90 12.78 -6.13
CA PHE A 225 18.76 13.09 -4.99
C PHE A 225 20.18 12.44 -5.07
N PRO A 226 20.33 11.12 -5.29
CA PRO A 226 21.66 10.51 -5.36
C PRO A 226 22.49 11.05 -6.55
N PHE A 227 21.85 11.40 -7.66
CA PHE A 227 22.54 12.00 -8.79
C PHE A 227 23.11 13.38 -8.44
N ILE A 228 22.34 14.22 -7.74
CA ILE A 228 22.83 15.55 -7.32
C ILE A 228 24.03 15.41 -6.37
N VAL A 229 23.95 14.49 -5.42
CA VAL A 229 24.98 14.32 -4.38
C VAL A 229 26.26 13.73 -4.94
N VAL A 230 26.18 12.81 -5.90
CA VAL A 230 27.34 12.06 -6.42
C VAL A 230 27.89 12.65 -7.73
N SER A 231 27.13 13.49 -8.44
CA SER A 231 27.58 14.10 -9.70
C SER A 231 28.90 14.86 -9.62
N PRO A 232 29.25 15.59 -8.55
CA PRO A 232 30.54 16.26 -8.47
C PRO A 232 31.72 15.28 -8.59
N LEU A 233 31.61 14.09 -8.02
CA LEU A 233 32.64 13.04 -8.11
C LEU A 233 32.77 12.46 -9.52
N TYR A 234 31.63 12.32 -10.21
CA TYR A 234 31.63 11.89 -11.61
C TYR A 234 32.30 12.91 -12.52
N PHE A 235 31.93 14.19 -12.40
CA PHE A 235 32.54 15.27 -13.23
C PHE A 235 34.01 15.55 -12.89
N ALA A 236 34.45 15.26 -11.64
CA ALA A 236 35.83 15.31 -11.25
C ALA A 236 36.67 14.11 -11.75
N GLY A 237 36.03 13.15 -12.47
CA GLY A 237 36.72 11.95 -12.98
C GLY A 237 37.06 10.90 -11.92
N SER A 238 36.62 11.09 -10.69
CA SER A 238 36.90 10.16 -9.57
C SER A 238 35.98 8.93 -9.58
N MET A 239 34.93 8.93 -10.42
CA MET A 239 33.94 7.86 -10.51
C MET A 239 33.54 7.61 -11.96
N MET A 240 33.34 6.35 -12.32
CA MET A 240 32.76 5.95 -13.60
C MET A 240 31.23 6.04 -13.58
N LEU A 241 30.61 6.16 -14.74
CA LEU A 241 29.13 6.19 -14.89
C LEU A 241 28.46 4.98 -14.23
N GLY A 242 29.07 3.78 -14.34
CA GLY A 242 28.56 2.58 -13.69
C GLY A 242 28.45 2.69 -12.17
N GLY A 243 29.41 3.32 -11.51
CA GLY A 243 29.39 3.58 -10.06
C GLY A 243 28.27 4.55 -9.67
N LEU A 244 28.09 5.62 -10.45
CA LEU A 244 26.98 6.56 -10.26
C LEU A 244 25.61 5.86 -10.34
N MET A 245 25.41 5.04 -11.37
CA MET A 245 24.17 4.29 -11.56
C MET A 245 23.95 3.25 -10.46
N GLN A 246 25.02 2.59 -9.99
CA GLN A 246 24.95 1.62 -8.90
C GLN A 246 24.53 2.29 -7.59
N ILE A 247 25.10 3.45 -7.25
CA ILE A 247 24.72 4.23 -6.06
C ILE A 247 23.27 4.70 -6.16
N ALA A 248 22.86 5.23 -7.31
CA ALA A 248 21.48 5.68 -7.53
C ALA A 248 20.48 4.54 -7.37
N SER A 249 20.79 3.36 -7.93
CA SER A 249 19.96 2.16 -7.80
C SER A 249 19.90 1.67 -6.34
N ALA A 250 21.03 1.53 -5.67
CA ALA A 250 21.09 1.09 -4.27
C ALA A 250 20.34 2.05 -3.34
N PHE A 251 20.53 3.37 -3.53
CA PHE A 251 19.78 4.39 -2.79
C PHE A 251 18.27 4.26 -3.01
N GLY A 252 17.84 4.09 -4.25
CA GLY A 252 16.42 3.89 -4.58
C GLY A 252 15.81 2.67 -3.89
N GLN A 253 16.55 1.55 -3.79
CA GLN A 253 16.10 0.34 -3.09
C GLN A 253 15.98 0.59 -1.58
N VAL A 254 16.99 1.20 -0.96
CA VAL A 254 16.96 1.53 0.49
C VAL A 254 15.82 2.49 0.80
N GLN A 255 15.73 3.58 0.02
CA GLN A 255 14.66 4.58 0.19
C GLN A 255 13.28 3.96 -0.03
N GLY A 256 13.13 3.13 -1.07
CA GLY A 256 11.88 2.43 -1.35
C GLY A 256 11.44 1.50 -0.22
N ALA A 257 12.37 0.76 0.37
CA ALA A 257 12.11 -0.11 1.51
C ALA A 257 11.75 0.68 2.78
N LEU A 258 12.49 1.75 3.09
CA LEU A 258 12.19 2.63 4.23
C LEU A 258 10.85 3.37 4.06
N SER A 259 10.46 3.66 2.82
CA SER A 259 9.19 4.33 2.50
C SER A 259 8.01 3.37 2.33
N PHE A 260 8.14 2.13 2.79
CA PHE A 260 7.05 1.16 2.76
C PHE A 260 5.74 1.73 3.32
N PHE A 261 5.81 2.36 4.50
CA PHE A 261 4.62 2.96 5.12
C PHE A 261 4.01 4.11 4.32
N VAL A 262 4.81 4.87 3.57
CA VAL A 262 4.30 5.93 2.67
C VAL A 262 3.46 5.32 1.55
N LYS A 263 3.90 4.18 1.01
CA LYS A 263 3.20 3.48 -0.08
C LYS A 263 1.96 2.74 0.42
N ALA A 264 2.08 2.05 1.55
CA ALA A 264 0.99 1.28 2.14
C ALA A 264 -0.10 2.16 2.78
N TYR A 265 0.18 3.44 3.03
CA TYR A 265 -0.76 4.35 3.71
C TYR A 265 -2.09 4.54 2.97
N SER A 266 -2.11 4.38 1.66
CA SER A 266 -3.34 4.48 0.86
C SER A 266 -4.14 3.17 0.84
N GLU A 267 -3.55 2.06 1.30
CA GLU A 267 -4.16 0.72 1.32
C GLU A 267 -4.67 0.33 2.72
N ILE A 268 -4.16 1.00 3.76
CA ILE A 268 -4.57 0.84 5.16
C ILE A 268 -5.75 1.78 5.47
#